data_82f7240b40f4a8331ee5553ad3ce3b3f
#
_entry.id   82f7240b40f4a8331ee5553ad3ce3b3f
#
_cell.length_a   1.000
_cell.length_b   1.000
_cell.length_c   1.000
_cell.angle_alpha   90.00
_cell.angle_beta   90.00
_cell.angle_gamma   90.00
#
_symmetry.space_group_name_H-M   'P 1'
#
loop_
_entity.id
_entity.type
_entity.pdbx_description
1 polymer ?
#
loop_
_entity_poly.entity_id
_entity_poly.type
_entity_poly.pdbx_seq_one_letter_code
_entity_poly.pdbx_strand_id
1 'polypeptide(L)'
;MQHPTPSPSPLLASQRELASGLEMLAKGHGPIAIDTERASTYRYDDRAFLIQLRRRGSGTLLLDPTIHPDMIAQFSVILNGAPWLLHAGHTDLPALVSAGWHPPQLLDTQIAARLIGDRKFSLQSLLAEHL
;
A
#
# COMPACT_ATOMS: atom_id res chain seq x y z
N MET A 1 19.84 22.05 2.61
CA MET A 1 18.41 22.19 2.26
C MET A 1 17.64 21.13 3.04
N GLN A 2 16.87 21.54 4.01
CA GLN A 2 16.01 20.61 4.74
C GLN A 2 14.82 20.28 3.83
N HIS A 3 14.68 19.02 3.44
CA HIS A 3 13.45 18.56 2.82
C HIS A 3 12.33 18.70 3.86
N PRO A 4 11.22 19.35 3.54
CA PRO A 4 10.10 19.43 4.47
C PRO A 4 9.66 18.00 4.80
N THR A 5 9.60 17.71 6.10
CA THR A 5 9.02 16.43 6.56
C THR A 5 7.59 16.39 6.04
N PRO A 6 7.22 15.39 5.23
CA PRO A 6 5.84 15.31 4.74
C PRO A 6 4.90 15.19 5.93
N SER A 7 3.86 16.01 5.92
CA SER A 7 2.80 15.90 6.91
C SER A 7 2.20 14.50 6.85
N PRO A 8 1.92 13.87 8.00
CA PRO A 8 1.29 12.55 8.00
C PRO A 8 -0.06 12.62 7.27
N SER A 9 -0.30 11.65 6.40
CA SER A 9 -1.57 11.54 5.70
C SER A 9 -2.67 11.13 6.69
N PRO A 10 -3.83 11.80 6.68
CA PRO A 10 -4.90 11.43 7.58
C PRO A 10 -5.56 10.11 7.19
N LEU A 11 -6.06 9.37 8.18
CA LEU A 11 -6.88 8.20 7.96
C LEU A 11 -8.21 8.60 7.29
N LEU A 12 -8.61 7.90 6.23
CA LEU A 12 -9.90 8.09 5.57
C LEU A 12 -10.98 7.37 6.39
N ALA A 13 -11.65 8.10 7.26
CA ALA A 13 -12.55 7.53 8.27
C ALA A 13 -14.03 7.59 7.88
N SER A 14 -14.44 8.50 7.00
CA SER A 14 -15.83 8.63 6.56
C SER A 14 -16.05 8.04 5.17
N GLN A 15 -17.30 7.70 4.85
CA GLN A 15 -17.67 7.26 3.50
C GLN A 15 -17.31 8.32 2.45
N ARG A 16 -17.49 9.59 2.77
CA ARG A 16 -17.16 10.70 1.89
C ARG A 16 -15.66 10.80 1.62
N GLU A 17 -14.84 10.66 2.65
CA GLU A 17 -13.39 10.66 2.52
C GLU A 17 -12.91 9.46 1.70
N LEU A 18 -13.47 8.28 1.94
CA LEU A 18 -13.18 7.08 1.17
C LEU A 18 -13.56 7.22 -0.30
N ALA A 19 -14.74 7.77 -0.60
CA ALA A 19 -15.17 8.03 -1.96
C ALA A 19 -14.22 9.02 -2.66
N SER A 20 -13.82 10.07 -1.98
CA SER A 20 -12.85 11.04 -2.50
C SER A 20 -11.48 10.41 -2.76
N GLY A 21 -11.01 9.58 -1.83
CA GLY A 21 -9.75 8.83 -1.98
C GLY A 21 -9.80 7.86 -3.17
N LEU A 22 -10.92 7.18 -3.36
CA LEU A 22 -11.14 6.31 -4.50
C LEU A 22 -11.03 7.05 -5.84
N GLU A 23 -11.66 8.23 -5.95
CA GLU A 23 -11.52 9.09 -7.12
C GLU A 23 -10.08 9.53 -7.37
N MET A 24 -9.38 9.94 -6.32
CA MET A 24 -7.97 10.35 -6.42
C MET A 24 -7.10 9.20 -6.93
N LEU A 25 -7.30 7.99 -6.39
CA LEU A 25 -6.56 6.80 -6.82
C LEU A 25 -6.87 6.46 -8.28
N ALA A 26 -8.12 6.58 -8.70
CA ALA A 26 -8.56 6.34 -10.07
C ALA A 26 -7.90 7.30 -11.08
N LYS A 27 -7.71 8.55 -10.70
CA LYS A 27 -7.04 9.57 -11.52
C LYS A 27 -5.53 9.46 -11.54
N GLY A 28 -4.95 8.66 -10.66
CA GLY A 28 -3.52 8.41 -10.60
C GLY A 28 -3.02 7.58 -11.78
N HIS A 29 -1.70 7.47 -11.90
CA HIS A 29 -1.03 6.81 -13.00
C HIS A 29 0.03 5.83 -12.51
N GLY A 30 0.26 4.77 -13.27
CA GLY A 30 1.31 3.79 -13.00
C GLY A 30 0.98 2.84 -11.85
N PRO A 31 1.98 2.14 -11.32
CA PRO A 31 1.80 1.18 -10.24
C PRO A 31 1.26 1.82 -8.96
N ILE A 32 0.56 1.02 -8.17
CA ILE A 32 0.09 1.40 -6.84
C ILE A 32 1.04 0.79 -5.82
N ALA A 33 1.73 1.63 -5.06
CA ALA A 33 2.53 1.20 -3.93
C ALA A 33 1.59 0.88 -2.75
N ILE A 34 1.79 -0.28 -2.14
CA ILE A 34 0.94 -0.78 -1.06
C ILE A 34 1.81 -1.20 0.11
N ASP A 35 1.42 -0.81 1.31
CA ASP A 35 1.99 -1.29 2.55
C ASP A 35 0.87 -1.61 3.53
N THR A 36 1.07 -2.59 4.39
CA THR A 36 0.10 -2.97 5.42
C THR A 36 0.75 -2.98 6.79
N GLU A 37 0.00 -2.45 7.75
CA GLU A 37 0.30 -2.57 9.16
C GLU A 37 -0.64 -3.59 9.77
N ARG A 38 -0.10 -4.52 10.56
CA ARG A 38 -0.88 -5.53 11.26
C ARG A 38 -0.92 -5.25 12.74
N ALA A 39 -2.03 -5.60 13.38
CA ALA A 39 -2.07 -5.63 14.84
C ALA A 39 -1.08 -6.69 15.33
N SER A 40 0.01 -6.24 15.97
CA SER A 40 1.07 -7.12 16.44
C SER A 40 0.60 -8.13 17.48
N THR A 41 1.20 -9.31 17.46
CA THR A 41 1.43 -10.31 18.54
C THR A 41 0.22 -10.89 19.29
N TYR A 42 -0.94 -10.26 19.36
CA TYR A 42 -2.06 -10.74 20.18
C TYR A 42 -3.27 -11.24 19.40
N ARG A 43 -3.23 -11.22 18.07
CA ARG A 43 -4.29 -11.72 17.21
C ARG A 43 -3.74 -12.74 16.22
N TYR A 44 -4.37 -13.90 16.21
CA TYR A 44 -4.03 -15.00 15.31
C TYR A 44 -4.62 -14.85 13.90
N ASP A 45 -5.05 -13.66 13.50
CA ASP A 45 -5.56 -13.45 12.16
C ASP A 45 -4.62 -12.57 11.32
N ASP A 46 -4.49 -12.90 10.04
CA ASP A 46 -3.65 -12.20 9.06
C ASP A 46 -4.34 -10.97 8.46
N ARG A 47 -5.38 -10.44 9.10
CA ARG A 47 -6.07 -9.27 8.59
C ARG A 47 -5.20 -8.02 8.72
N ALA A 48 -5.12 -7.25 7.64
CA ALA A 48 -4.51 -5.94 7.69
C ALA A 48 -5.31 -5.03 8.61
N PHE A 49 -4.61 -4.33 9.50
CA PHE A 49 -5.21 -3.35 10.39
C PHE A 49 -5.21 -1.95 9.77
N LEU A 50 -4.19 -1.63 9.02
CA LEU A 50 -4.05 -0.38 8.29
C LEU A 50 -3.46 -0.68 6.93
N ILE A 51 -4.02 -0.09 5.89
CA ILE A 51 -3.53 -0.21 4.52
C ILE A 51 -3.12 1.16 4.03
N GLN A 52 -1.91 1.27 3.53
CA GLN A 52 -1.39 2.48 2.93
C GLN A 52 -1.26 2.28 1.42
N LEU A 53 -1.87 3.17 0.66
CA LEU A 53 -1.83 3.19 -0.79
C LEU A 53 -1.19 4.48 -1.28
N ARG A 54 -0.33 4.39 -2.28
CA ARG A 54 0.22 5.55 -2.95
C ARG A 54 0.35 5.30 -4.44
N ARG A 55 -0.08 6.26 -5.22
CA ARG A 55 0.02 6.24 -6.67
C ARG A 55 0.43 7.62 -7.17
N ARG A 56 1.16 7.68 -8.27
CA ARG A 56 1.52 8.97 -8.87
C ARG A 56 0.24 9.74 -9.21
N GLY A 57 0.12 10.95 -8.67
CA GLY A 57 -1.06 11.81 -8.85
C GLY A 57 -2.16 11.65 -7.81
N SER A 58 -2.13 10.60 -6.98
CA SER A 58 -3.15 10.40 -5.94
C SER A 58 -2.73 10.87 -4.55
N GLY A 59 -1.43 11.03 -4.31
CA GLY A 59 -0.91 11.16 -2.95
C GLY A 59 -1.01 9.83 -2.18
N THR A 60 -0.89 9.93 -0.86
CA THR A 60 -0.96 8.77 0.04
C THR A 60 -2.34 8.68 0.69
N LEU A 61 -2.93 7.49 0.64
CA LEU A 61 -4.21 7.17 1.25
C LEU A 61 -3.99 6.16 2.37
N LEU A 62 -4.58 6.43 3.54
CA LEU A 62 -4.59 5.51 4.67
C LEU A 62 -5.99 4.96 4.87
N LEU A 63 -6.13 3.64 4.86
CA LEU A 63 -7.39 2.94 4.96
C LEU A 63 -7.38 2.00 6.16
N ASP A 64 -8.46 2.00 6.93
CA ASP A 64 -8.76 0.93 7.89
C ASP A 64 -9.77 -0.02 7.22
N PRO A 65 -9.41 -1.27 6.95
CA PRO A 65 -10.29 -2.20 6.24
C PRO A 65 -11.52 -2.62 7.06
N THR A 66 -11.57 -2.30 8.34
CA THR A 66 -12.70 -2.61 9.22
C THR A 66 -13.77 -1.52 9.24
N ILE A 67 -13.42 -0.31 8.83
CA ILE A 67 -14.32 0.83 8.74
C ILE A 67 -14.93 0.85 7.33
N HIS A 68 -16.25 0.87 7.24
CA HIS A 68 -16.98 0.92 5.96
C HIS A 68 -16.51 -0.16 4.96
N PRO A 69 -16.62 -1.44 5.27
CA PRO A 69 -16.07 -2.51 4.44
C PRO A 69 -16.62 -2.52 3.00
N ASP A 70 -17.85 -2.06 2.78
CA ASP A 70 -18.42 -1.94 1.43
C ASP A 70 -17.68 -0.89 0.58
N MET A 71 -17.26 0.20 1.19
CA MET A 71 -16.46 1.22 0.53
C MET A 71 -15.04 0.73 0.24
N ILE A 72 -14.45 0.02 1.19
CA ILE A 72 -13.13 -0.60 1.01
C ILE A 72 -13.16 -1.60 -0.15
N ALA A 73 -14.22 -2.38 -0.26
CA ALA A 73 -14.39 -3.33 -1.38
C ALA A 73 -14.38 -2.64 -2.75
N GLN A 74 -14.85 -1.41 -2.86
CA GLN A 74 -14.87 -0.66 -4.12
C GLN A 74 -13.47 -0.33 -4.65
N PHE A 75 -12.47 -0.28 -3.79
CA PHE A 75 -11.07 -0.09 -4.20
C PHE A 75 -10.55 -1.23 -5.08
N SER A 76 -11.17 -2.41 -5.01
CA SER A 76 -10.78 -3.57 -5.81
C SER A 76 -10.82 -3.30 -7.32
N VAL A 77 -11.75 -2.48 -7.79
CA VAL A 77 -11.87 -2.14 -9.21
C VAL A 77 -10.58 -1.51 -9.74
N ILE A 78 -9.97 -0.62 -8.97
CA ILE A 78 -8.73 0.06 -9.35
C ILE A 78 -7.52 -0.82 -9.05
N LEU A 79 -7.48 -1.42 -7.87
CA LEU A 79 -6.35 -2.24 -7.43
C LEU A 79 -6.17 -3.49 -8.28
N ASN A 80 -7.25 -4.11 -8.71
CA ASN A 80 -7.19 -5.29 -9.57
C ASN A 80 -6.88 -4.95 -11.04
N GLY A 81 -6.87 -3.68 -11.39
CA GLY A 81 -6.59 -3.18 -12.74
C GLY A 81 -5.22 -2.50 -12.91
N ALA A 82 -4.42 -2.37 -11.86
CA ALA A 82 -3.13 -1.70 -11.91
C ALA A 82 -2.02 -2.56 -11.31
N PRO A 83 -0.77 -2.47 -11.80
CA PRO A 83 0.36 -3.15 -11.17
C PRO A 83 0.55 -2.68 -9.74
N TRP A 84 0.97 -3.58 -8.86
CA TRP A 84 1.31 -3.25 -7.48
C TRP A 84 2.81 -3.18 -7.27
N LEU A 85 3.22 -2.27 -6.41
CA LEU A 85 4.58 -2.13 -5.93
C LEU A 85 4.60 -2.40 -4.43
N LEU A 86 5.33 -3.43 -4.01
CA LEU A 86 5.46 -3.85 -2.63
C LEU A 86 6.94 -3.98 -2.25
N HIS A 87 7.22 -3.96 -0.96
CA HIS A 87 8.51 -4.36 -0.42
C HIS A 87 8.30 -5.56 0.50
N ALA A 88 8.97 -6.69 0.18
CA ALA A 88 8.77 -7.96 0.87
C ALA A 88 7.28 -8.38 0.86
N GLY A 89 6.66 -8.33 -0.31
CA GLY A 89 5.21 -8.48 -0.49
C GLY A 89 4.62 -9.79 0.01
N HIS A 90 5.44 -10.83 0.21
CA HIS A 90 4.99 -12.10 0.79
C HIS A 90 4.38 -11.94 2.18
N THR A 91 4.70 -10.88 2.90
CA THR A 91 4.12 -10.57 4.21
C THR A 91 2.76 -9.87 4.11
N ASP A 92 2.53 -9.10 3.05
CA ASP A 92 1.32 -8.28 2.87
C ASP A 92 0.24 -9.00 2.05
N LEU A 93 0.64 -9.82 1.08
CA LEU A 93 -0.25 -10.46 0.12
C LEU A 93 -1.39 -11.26 0.76
N PRO A 94 -1.17 -12.09 1.80
CA PRO A 94 -2.28 -12.85 2.38
C PRO A 94 -3.44 -11.97 2.85
N ALA A 95 -3.15 -10.86 3.51
CA ALA A 95 -4.16 -9.94 3.99
C ALA A 95 -4.89 -9.22 2.84
N LEU A 96 -4.16 -8.81 1.82
CA LEU A 96 -4.72 -8.12 0.66
C LEU A 96 -5.60 -9.05 -0.18
N VAL A 97 -5.16 -10.27 -0.39
CA VAL A 97 -5.95 -11.30 -1.10
C VAL A 97 -7.23 -11.64 -0.33
N SER A 98 -7.17 -11.71 1.01
CA SER A 98 -8.35 -11.90 1.85
C SER A 98 -9.35 -10.75 1.72
N ALA A 99 -8.89 -9.54 1.40
CA ALA A 99 -9.75 -8.39 1.12
C ALA A 99 -10.35 -8.42 -0.30
N GLY A 100 -10.02 -9.41 -1.11
CA GLY A 100 -10.49 -9.53 -2.50
C GLY A 100 -9.65 -8.75 -3.50
N TRP A 101 -8.44 -8.32 -3.11
CA TRP A 101 -7.55 -7.54 -3.95
C TRP A 101 -6.47 -8.44 -4.56
N HIS A 102 -6.37 -8.43 -5.88
CA HIS A 102 -5.46 -9.28 -6.63
C HIS A 102 -4.68 -8.47 -7.65
N PRO A 103 -3.33 -8.43 -7.59
CA PRO A 103 -2.56 -7.67 -8.55
C PRO A 103 -2.55 -8.38 -9.92
N PRO A 104 -2.76 -7.65 -11.03
CA PRO A 104 -2.50 -8.20 -12.35
C PRO A 104 -1.00 -8.37 -12.59
N GLN A 105 -0.18 -7.56 -11.93
CA GLN A 105 1.27 -7.63 -11.95
C GLN A 105 1.81 -7.14 -10.60
N LEU A 106 2.80 -7.84 -10.07
CA LEU A 106 3.44 -7.51 -8.80
C LEU A 106 4.92 -7.19 -9.02
N LEU A 107 5.33 -6.04 -8.51
CA LEU A 107 6.72 -5.62 -8.44
C LEU A 107 7.15 -5.59 -6.97
N ASP A 108 8.17 -6.34 -6.62
CA ASP A 108 8.70 -6.39 -5.26
C ASP A 108 10.10 -5.80 -5.21
N THR A 109 10.26 -4.68 -4.52
CA THR A 109 11.53 -3.97 -4.44
C THR A 109 12.59 -4.73 -3.65
N GLN A 110 12.21 -5.60 -2.72
CA GLN A 110 13.17 -6.46 -2.03
C GLN A 110 13.73 -7.53 -2.97
N ILE A 111 12.88 -8.16 -3.77
CA ILE A 111 13.32 -9.14 -4.78
C ILE A 111 14.18 -8.46 -5.82
N ALA A 112 13.80 -7.28 -6.30
CA ALA A 112 14.60 -6.51 -7.24
C ALA A 112 15.99 -6.18 -6.68
N ALA A 113 16.08 -5.76 -5.42
CA ALA A 113 17.35 -5.50 -4.75
C ALA A 113 18.25 -6.73 -4.70
N ARG A 114 17.70 -7.90 -4.41
CA ARG A 114 18.45 -9.16 -4.41
C ARG A 114 18.97 -9.53 -5.81
N LEU A 115 18.15 -9.30 -6.83
CA LEU A 115 18.53 -9.60 -8.21
C LEU A 115 19.67 -8.73 -8.75
N ILE A 116 19.76 -7.47 -8.31
CA ILE A 116 20.84 -6.56 -8.67
C ILE A 116 22.08 -6.68 -7.75
N GLY A 117 22.04 -7.57 -6.76
CA GLY A 117 23.17 -7.88 -5.91
C GLY A 117 23.34 -6.98 -4.68
N ASP A 118 22.32 -6.25 -4.27
CA ASP A 118 22.37 -5.49 -3.01
C ASP A 118 22.56 -6.44 -1.83
N ARG A 119 23.35 -5.99 -0.84
CA ARG A 119 23.65 -6.77 0.37
C ARG A 119 22.65 -6.54 1.48
N LYS A 120 21.97 -5.39 1.48
CA LYS A 120 20.96 -5.00 2.44
C LYS A 120 19.64 -4.83 1.73
N PHE A 121 18.60 -5.47 2.26
CA PHE A 121 17.30 -5.59 1.59
C PHE A 121 16.16 -4.87 2.29
N SER A 122 16.40 -4.25 3.47
CA SER A 122 15.36 -3.47 4.13
C SER A 122 15.03 -2.22 3.29
N LEU A 123 13.78 -1.80 3.33
CA LEU A 123 13.37 -0.60 2.59
C LEU A 123 14.18 0.62 3.02
N GLN A 124 14.43 0.77 4.31
CA GLN A 124 15.24 1.86 4.85
C GLN A 124 16.67 1.86 4.28
N SER A 125 17.31 0.68 4.20
CA SER A 125 18.65 0.56 3.65
C SER A 125 18.69 0.89 2.15
N LEU A 126 17.68 0.45 1.39
CA LEU A 126 17.59 0.73 -0.04
C LEU A 126 17.35 2.22 -0.31
N LEU A 127 16.50 2.87 0.47
CA LEU A 127 16.28 4.31 0.36
C LEU A 127 17.54 5.09 0.66
N ALA A 128 18.30 4.70 1.68
CA ALA A 128 19.57 5.35 2.04
C ALA A 128 20.64 5.18 0.96
N GLU A 129 20.67 4.05 0.25
CA GLU A 129 21.69 3.74 -0.76
C GLU A 129 21.35 4.33 -2.13
N HIS A 130 20.06 4.35 -2.53
CA HIS A 130 19.66 4.69 -3.89
C HIS A 130 18.99 6.07 -4.03
N LEU A 131 18.64 6.73 -2.95
CA LEU A 131 18.03 8.06 -2.93
C LEU A 131 18.83 9.05 -2.07
#